data_74f11f16b8371a895d20278f0af01276
#
_entry.id   74f11f16b8371a895d20278f0af01276
#
_cell.length_a   1.000
_cell.length_b   1.000
_cell.length_c   1.000
_cell.angle_alpha   90.00
_cell.angle_beta   90.00
_cell.angle_gamma   90.00
#
_symmetry.space_group_name_H-M   'P 1'
#
loop_
_entity.id
_entity.type
_entity.pdbx_description
1 polymer ?
#
loop_
_entity_poly.entity_id
_entity_poly.type
_entity_poly.pdbx_seq_one_letter_code
_entity_poly.pdbx_strand_id
1 'polypeptide(L)'
;AYYSALVTKAQASGRKIVYLTFDDGSGTLTPTVLDTLDKYNVKATFFVVGNYSPSEDFARTEYNDIISRGHTLGIHSFTHSRANIYGSFDAFKADADHMYNYVTELTGRPPRFWRFPGGSATSFADSRMKSDYIPYIESLGMTYYDWNVSSGDGSGNITRDKVYQNVINGVTNKDVSVVLMHDGSGHDETVAALPSILDTLINEMNCLIVPITASTMPVQSQF
;
A
#
# COMPACT_ATOMS: atom_id res chain seq x y z
N ALA A 1 9.62 -13.44 -10.30
CA ALA A 1 10.91 -13.60 -10.98
C ALA A 1 11.38 -12.32 -11.68
N TYR A 2 10.53 -11.65 -12.48
CA TYR A 2 10.92 -10.44 -13.23
C TYR A 2 11.38 -9.30 -12.33
N TYR A 3 10.57 -8.91 -11.35
CA TYR A 3 10.93 -7.79 -10.46
C TYR A 3 12.09 -8.13 -9.52
N SER A 4 12.21 -9.38 -9.05
CA SER A 4 13.35 -9.75 -8.23
C SER A 4 14.68 -9.66 -8.99
N ALA A 5 14.70 -9.99 -10.27
CA ALA A 5 15.88 -9.82 -11.12
C ALA A 5 16.24 -8.34 -11.32
N LEU A 6 15.24 -7.47 -11.53
CA LEU A 6 15.44 -6.01 -11.63
C LEU A 6 16.01 -5.43 -10.33
N VAL A 7 15.46 -5.82 -9.19
CA VAL A 7 15.92 -5.36 -7.87
C VAL A 7 17.36 -5.79 -7.62
N THR A 8 17.69 -7.06 -7.86
CA THR A 8 19.06 -7.57 -7.71
C THR A 8 20.06 -6.79 -8.57
N LYS A 9 19.72 -6.55 -9.83
CA LYS A 9 20.56 -5.78 -10.76
C LYS A 9 20.73 -4.33 -10.30
N ALA A 10 19.66 -3.70 -9.87
CA ALA A 10 19.70 -2.31 -9.39
C ALA A 10 20.53 -2.17 -8.12
N GLN A 11 20.38 -3.09 -7.16
CA GLN A 11 21.18 -3.10 -5.93
C GLN A 11 22.67 -3.31 -6.22
N ALA A 12 23.01 -4.20 -7.15
CA ALA A 12 24.38 -4.41 -7.57
C ALA A 12 25.02 -3.15 -8.20
N SER A 13 24.23 -2.27 -8.79
CA SER A 13 24.68 -0.99 -9.36
C SER A 13 24.55 0.20 -8.41
N GLY A 14 24.16 -0.03 -7.15
CA GLY A 14 24.00 1.02 -6.14
C GLY A 14 22.75 1.88 -6.29
N ARG A 15 21.78 1.45 -7.10
CA ARG A 15 20.50 2.18 -7.24
C ARG A 15 19.60 1.94 -6.02
N LYS A 16 18.88 2.99 -5.62
CA LYS A 16 17.85 2.89 -4.60
C LYS A 16 16.61 2.18 -5.14
N ILE A 17 15.99 1.36 -4.29
CA ILE A 17 14.74 0.66 -4.59
C ILE A 17 13.60 1.36 -3.85
N VAL A 18 12.52 1.66 -4.55
CA VAL A 18 11.35 2.33 -3.99
C VAL A 18 10.09 1.54 -4.30
N TYR A 19 9.35 1.21 -3.25
CA TYR A 19 8.00 0.66 -3.32
C TYR A 19 7.02 1.76 -2.94
N LEU A 20 6.31 2.31 -3.93
CA LEU A 20 5.25 3.28 -3.67
C LEU A 20 3.99 2.52 -3.28
N THR A 21 3.40 2.86 -2.15
CA THR A 21 2.18 2.22 -1.66
C THR A 21 1.10 3.25 -1.36
N PHE A 22 -0.16 2.87 -1.66
CA PHE A 22 -1.33 3.71 -1.48
C PHE A 22 -2.37 2.96 -0.66
N ASP A 23 -2.77 3.53 0.48
CA ASP A 23 -3.77 2.97 1.38
C ASP A 23 -5.12 3.69 1.21
N ASP A 24 -6.19 3.04 1.68
CA ASP A 24 -7.54 3.58 1.81
C ASP A 24 -8.34 3.77 0.50
N GLY A 25 -7.78 3.39 -0.65
CA GLY A 25 -8.58 3.25 -1.87
C GLY A 25 -9.41 1.94 -1.86
N SER A 26 -10.14 1.66 -2.92
CA SER A 26 -10.27 2.46 -4.12
C SER A 26 -11.34 3.54 -3.93
N GLY A 27 -11.04 4.70 -4.43
CA GLY A 27 -11.92 5.87 -4.38
C GLY A 27 -11.81 6.68 -5.67
N THR A 28 -12.47 7.83 -5.69
CA THR A 28 -12.52 8.69 -6.87
C THR A 28 -11.16 9.24 -7.30
N LEU A 29 -10.14 9.24 -6.42
CA LEU A 29 -8.78 9.65 -6.75
C LEU A 29 -7.94 8.51 -7.37
N THR A 30 -8.31 7.26 -7.15
CA THR A 30 -7.55 6.10 -7.64
C THR A 30 -7.32 6.11 -9.15
N PRO A 31 -8.31 6.40 -10.01
CA PRO A 31 -8.08 6.48 -11.46
C PRO A 31 -6.99 7.49 -11.85
N THR A 32 -6.96 8.64 -11.22
CA THR A 32 -5.94 9.68 -11.49
C THR A 32 -4.54 9.21 -11.07
N VAL A 33 -4.43 8.52 -9.94
CA VAL A 33 -3.17 7.91 -9.49
C VAL A 33 -2.67 6.89 -10.52
N LEU A 34 -3.54 6.00 -10.98
CA LEU A 34 -3.21 4.99 -12.00
C LEU A 34 -2.73 5.64 -13.31
N ASP A 35 -3.45 6.66 -13.78
CA ASP A 35 -3.08 7.38 -15.00
C ASP A 35 -1.71 8.08 -14.86
N THR A 36 -1.43 8.66 -13.70
CA THR A 36 -0.14 9.29 -13.41
C THR A 36 1.00 8.26 -13.41
N LEU A 37 0.80 7.11 -12.76
CA LEU A 37 1.78 6.03 -12.76
C LEU A 37 2.06 5.50 -14.17
N ASP A 38 1.04 5.39 -15.00
CA ASP A 38 1.19 4.97 -16.40
C ASP A 38 2.04 5.96 -17.21
N LYS A 39 1.86 7.27 -17.01
CA LYS A 39 2.66 8.30 -17.68
C LYS A 39 4.16 8.17 -17.39
N TYR A 40 4.52 7.74 -16.20
CA TYR A 40 5.91 7.53 -15.77
C TYR A 40 6.39 6.10 -15.97
N ASN A 41 5.55 5.21 -16.49
CA ASN A 41 5.83 3.80 -16.71
C ASN A 41 6.35 3.09 -15.45
N VAL A 42 5.70 3.32 -14.33
CA VAL A 42 6.01 2.68 -13.04
C VAL A 42 4.81 1.93 -12.49
N LYS A 43 5.09 0.94 -11.66
CA LYS A 43 4.07 0.13 -10.99
C LYS A 43 4.17 0.32 -9.48
N ALA A 44 3.02 0.33 -8.82
CA ALA A 44 2.89 0.55 -7.38
C ALA A 44 2.07 -0.55 -6.71
N THR A 45 1.82 -0.40 -5.42
CA THR A 45 1.01 -1.32 -4.62
C THR A 45 -0.12 -0.55 -3.96
N PHE A 46 -1.33 -1.10 -4.01
CA PHE A 46 -2.53 -0.50 -3.44
C PHE A 46 -3.09 -1.42 -2.35
N PHE A 47 -3.23 -0.91 -1.13
CA PHE A 47 -3.88 -1.61 -0.02
C PHE A 47 -5.28 -1.05 0.18
N VAL A 48 -6.27 -1.72 -0.38
CA VAL A 48 -7.64 -1.20 -0.51
C VAL A 48 -8.51 -1.54 0.70
N VAL A 49 -9.46 -0.66 1.00
CA VAL A 49 -10.47 -0.82 2.05
C VAL A 49 -11.83 -1.08 1.40
N GLY A 50 -12.49 -2.17 1.79
CA GLY A 50 -13.66 -2.67 1.09
C GLY A 50 -14.83 -1.68 1.01
N ASN A 51 -15.19 -1.05 2.14
CA ASN A 51 -16.35 -0.15 2.21
C ASN A 51 -16.04 1.33 1.90
N TYR A 52 -14.82 1.65 1.48
CA TYR A 52 -14.45 3.02 1.09
C TYR A 52 -14.74 3.32 -0.38
N SER A 53 -14.96 2.31 -1.20
CA SER A 53 -15.37 2.51 -2.58
C SER A 53 -16.81 3.05 -2.64
N PRO A 54 -17.12 3.92 -3.62
CA PRO A 54 -18.47 4.46 -3.79
C PRO A 54 -19.56 3.42 -4.01
N SER A 55 -19.21 2.29 -4.61
CA SER A 55 -20.10 1.14 -4.83
C SER A 55 -19.28 -0.13 -5.06
N GLU A 56 -19.94 -1.28 -5.01
CA GLU A 56 -19.31 -2.56 -5.36
C GLU A 56 -18.88 -2.60 -6.84
N ASP A 57 -19.69 -2.07 -7.74
CA ASP A 57 -19.33 -1.99 -9.16
C ASP A 57 -18.09 -1.13 -9.39
N PHE A 58 -17.97 -0.03 -8.67
CA PHE A 58 -16.77 0.80 -8.69
C PHE A 58 -15.56 0.03 -8.17
N ALA A 59 -15.68 -0.64 -7.03
CA ALA A 59 -14.61 -1.46 -6.47
C ALA A 59 -14.19 -2.56 -7.45
N ARG A 60 -15.13 -3.26 -8.05
CA ARG A 60 -14.87 -4.30 -9.05
C ARG A 60 -14.06 -3.75 -10.22
N THR A 61 -14.47 -2.62 -10.76
CA THR A 61 -13.77 -1.96 -11.88
C THR A 61 -12.36 -1.56 -11.47
N GLU A 62 -12.21 -0.87 -10.35
CA GLU A 62 -10.90 -0.36 -9.93
C GLU A 62 -9.94 -1.46 -9.49
N TYR A 63 -10.41 -2.49 -8.77
CA TYR A 63 -9.55 -3.60 -8.37
C TYR A 63 -8.99 -4.34 -9.59
N ASN A 64 -9.83 -4.61 -10.58
CA ASN A 64 -9.41 -5.24 -11.81
C ASN A 64 -8.51 -4.32 -12.66
N ASP A 65 -8.76 -3.01 -12.65
CA ASP A 65 -7.92 -2.03 -13.34
C ASP A 65 -6.51 -1.95 -12.71
N ILE A 66 -6.42 -1.90 -11.39
CA ILE A 66 -5.15 -1.98 -10.65
C ILE A 66 -4.35 -3.22 -11.11
N ILE A 67 -4.97 -4.39 -11.12
CA ILE A 67 -4.32 -5.64 -11.50
C ILE A 67 -3.93 -5.64 -12.98
N SER A 68 -4.85 -5.27 -13.87
CA SER A 68 -4.64 -5.34 -15.33
C SER A 68 -3.58 -4.35 -15.82
N ARG A 69 -3.41 -3.22 -15.13
CA ARG A 69 -2.34 -2.26 -15.41
C ARG A 69 -1.00 -2.66 -14.79
N GLY A 70 -0.90 -3.82 -14.13
CA GLY A 70 0.36 -4.37 -13.63
C GLY A 70 0.75 -3.95 -12.22
N HIS A 71 -0.13 -3.29 -11.48
CA HIS A 71 0.08 -2.95 -10.07
C HIS A 71 -0.28 -4.12 -9.16
N THR A 72 0.20 -4.08 -7.93
CA THR A 72 -0.16 -5.06 -6.91
C THR A 72 -1.39 -4.58 -6.13
N LEU A 73 -2.39 -5.46 -6.02
CA LEU A 73 -3.55 -5.27 -5.17
C LEU A 73 -3.34 -6.01 -3.85
N GLY A 74 -3.22 -5.28 -2.76
CA GLY A 74 -3.26 -5.78 -1.39
C GLY A 74 -4.53 -5.32 -0.69
N ILE A 75 -4.74 -5.76 0.54
CA ILE A 75 -5.93 -5.42 1.32
C ILE A 75 -5.58 -4.77 2.67
N HIS A 76 -6.46 -3.87 3.12
CA HIS A 76 -6.28 -3.02 4.29
C HIS A 76 -7.53 -3.02 5.19
N SER A 77 -8.16 -4.15 5.38
CA SER A 77 -9.45 -4.39 6.03
C SER A 77 -10.66 -4.07 5.14
N PHE A 78 -11.83 -4.50 5.62
CA PHE A 78 -13.10 -4.14 4.97
C PHE A 78 -13.66 -2.82 5.49
N THR A 79 -13.63 -2.60 6.81
CA THR A 79 -14.31 -1.47 7.44
C THR A 79 -13.38 -0.32 7.83
N HIS A 80 -12.09 -0.57 8.03
CA HIS A 80 -11.14 0.37 8.64
C HIS A 80 -11.60 0.93 10.00
N SER A 81 -12.45 0.20 10.69
CA SER A 81 -12.99 0.57 12.00
C SER A 81 -12.21 -0.11 13.12
N ARG A 82 -11.70 0.66 14.08
CA ARG A 82 -10.98 0.11 15.24
C ARG A 82 -11.76 -0.97 15.97
N ALA A 83 -13.03 -0.74 16.20
CA ALA A 83 -13.89 -1.69 16.92
C ALA A 83 -14.07 -2.99 16.15
N ASN A 84 -14.24 -2.90 14.82
CA ASN A 84 -14.42 -4.07 13.96
C ASN A 84 -13.10 -4.83 13.71
N ILE A 85 -11.96 -4.16 13.79
CA ILE A 85 -10.66 -4.77 13.52
C ILE A 85 -9.99 -5.20 14.82
N TYR A 86 -9.88 -4.32 15.80
CA TYR A 86 -9.08 -4.53 17.00
C TYR A 86 -9.91 -4.70 18.28
N GLY A 87 -11.23 -4.70 18.20
CA GLY A 87 -12.12 -4.88 19.35
C GLY A 87 -12.02 -6.25 19.99
N SER A 88 -11.84 -7.30 19.18
CA SER A 88 -11.60 -8.69 19.61
C SER A 88 -10.96 -9.48 18.46
N PHE A 89 -10.43 -10.67 18.78
CA PHE A 89 -9.91 -11.56 17.73
C PHE A 89 -11.02 -12.03 16.77
N ASP A 90 -12.22 -12.33 17.31
CA ASP A 90 -13.35 -12.71 16.45
C ASP A 90 -13.78 -11.57 15.53
N ALA A 91 -13.77 -10.33 16.00
CA ALA A 91 -14.05 -9.16 15.17
C ALA A 91 -12.98 -9.00 14.07
N PHE A 92 -11.71 -9.14 14.40
CA PHE A 92 -10.62 -9.11 13.44
C PHE A 92 -10.79 -10.17 12.35
N LYS A 93 -11.04 -11.40 12.73
CA LYS A 93 -11.26 -12.50 11.77
C LYS A 93 -12.43 -12.21 10.85
N ALA A 94 -13.53 -11.74 11.39
CA ALA A 94 -14.73 -11.44 10.60
C ALA A 94 -14.47 -10.35 9.56
N ASP A 95 -13.77 -9.27 9.93
CA ASP A 95 -13.42 -8.19 9.00
C ASP A 95 -12.41 -8.65 7.93
N ALA A 96 -11.36 -9.37 8.35
CA ALA A 96 -10.35 -9.88 7.44
C ALA A 96 -10.92 -10.91 6.46
N ASP A 97 -11.74 -11.84 6.92
CA ASP A 97 -12.41 -12.82 6.07
C ASP A 97 -13.35 -12.16 5.08
N HIS A 98 -14.11 -11.16 5.54
CA HIS A 98 -15.00 -10.39 4.66
C HIS A 98 -14.20 -9.74 3.52
N MET A 99 -13.10 -9.06 3.85
CA MET A 99 -12.26 -8.41 2.82
C MET A 99 -11.58 -9.42 1.90
N TYR A 100 -11.07 -10.51 2.45
CA TYR A 100 -10.46 -11.59 1.67
C TYR A 100 -11.43 -12.16 0.64
N ASN A 101 -12.64 -12.51 1.07
CA ASN A 101 -13.68 -13.06 0.21
C ASN A 101 -14.17 -12.03 -0.80
N TYR A 102 -14.34 -10.78 -0.38
CA TYR A 102 -14.78 -9.68 -1.24
C TYR A 102 -13.82 -9.45 -2.42
N VAL A 103 -12.53 -9.34 -2.15
CA VAL A 103 -11.52 -9.19 -3.22
C VAL A 103 -11.47 -10.42 -4.11
N THR A 104 -11.55 -11.62 -3.54
CA THR A 104 -11.55 -12.88 -4.30
C THR A 104 -12.74 -12.94 -5.25
N GLU A 105 -13.93 -12.57 -4.78
CA GLU A 105 -15.15 -12.55 -5.60
C GLU A 105 -15.07 -11.51 -6.72
N LEU A 106 -14.60 -10.29 -6.42
CA LEU A 106 -14.56 -9.22 -7.42
C LEU A 106 -13.47 -9.42 -8.48
N THR A 107 -12.37 -10.09 -8.15
CA THR A 107 -11.20 -10.20 -9.04
C THR A 107 -10.93 -11.61 -9.55
N GLY A 108 -11.54 -12.62 -8.96
CA GLY A 108 -11.23 -14.03 -9.26
C GLY A 108 -9.89 -14.50 -8.68
N ARG A 109 -9.25 -13.70 -7.83
CA ARG A 109 -7.94 -13.99 -7.25
C ARG A 109 -7.94 -13.71 -5.74
N PRO A 110 -7.47 -14.65 -4.91
CA PRO A 110 -7.28 -14.38 -3.49
C PRO A 110 -6.17 -13.34 -3.28
N PRO A 111 -6.33 -12.41 -2.32
CA PRO A 111 -5.28 -11.46 -1.96
C PRO A 111 -4.09 -12.19 -1.30
N ARG A 112 -2.90 -11.65 -1.48
CA ARG A 112 -1.66 -12.19 -0.90
C ARG A 112 -0.93 -11.21 -0.01
N PHE A 113 -1.36 -9.94 0.01
CA PHE A 113 -0.68 -8.86 0.71
C PHE A 113 -1.66 -8.13 1.61
N TRP A 114 -1.22 -7.91 2.84
CA TRP A 114 -2.00 -7.26 3.89
C TRP A 114 -1.22 -6.07 4.44
N ARG A 115 -1.94 -5.02 4.80
CA ARG A 115 -1.43 -3.94 5.65
C ARG A 115 -2.41 -3.71 6.79
N PHE A 116 -1.89 -3.75 8.02
CA PHE A 116 -2.72 -3.48 9.19
C PHE A 116 -3.09 -2.00 9.26
N PRO A 117 -4.37 -1.64 9.45
CA PRO A 117 -4.75 -0.28 9.76
C PRO A 117 -3.97 0.29 10.95
N GLY A 118 -3.28 1.42 10.72
CA GLY A 118 -2.36 1.99 11.70
C GLY A 118 -0.97 1.32 11.78
N GLY A 119 -0.73 0.29 10.96
CA GLY A 119 0.52 -0.48 10.98
C GLY A 119 0.53 -1.58 12.04
N SER A 120 1.48 -2.51 11.94
CA SER A 120 1.58 -3.64 12.86
C SER A 120 2.00 -3.24 14.27
N ALA A 121 2.57 -2.05 14.46
CA ALA A 121 2.94 -1.50 15.77
C ALA A 121 1.83 -0.66 16.42
N THR A 122 0.61 -0.68 15.87
CA THR A 122 -0.51 0.10 16.42
C THR A 122 -0.82 -0.30 17.87
N SER A 123 -0.97 0.71 18.73
CA SER A 123 -1.35 0.49 20.13
C SER A 123 -2.76 -0.07 20.33
N PHE A 124 -3.61 -0.02 19.28
CA PHE A 124 -4.98 -0.54 19.35
C PHE A 124 -5.05 -2.06 19.33
N ALA A 125 -4.04 -2.71 18.80
CA ALA A 125 -3.97 -4.17 18.74
C ALA A 125 -3.33 -4.79 20.00
N ASP A 126 -2.53 -4.02 20.72
CA ASP A 126 -1.74 -4.45 21.89
C ASP A 126 -0.96 -5.76 21.63
N SER A 127 -0.89 -6.64 22.61
CA SER A 127 -0.19 -7.94 22.49
C SER A 127 -0.86 -8.90 21.49
N ARG A 128 -2.13 -8.69 21.13
CA ARG A 128 -2.87 -9.54 20.17
C ARG A 128 -2.35 -9.44 18.75
N MET A 129 -1.66 -8.35 18.41
CA MET A 129 -1.03 -8.26 17.10
C MET A 129 -0.13 -9.45 16.84
N LYS A 130 0.75 -9.76 17.78
CA LYS A 130 1.73 -10.84 17.66
C LYS A 130 1.15 -12.22 17.94
N SER A 131 0.24 -12.34 18.94
CA SER A 131 -0.31 -13.64 19.32
C SER A 131 -1.41 -14.13 18.38
N ASP A 132 -2.21 -13.22 17.81
CA ASP A 132 -3.46 -13.58 17.15
C ASP A 132 -3.51 -13.06 15.69
N TYR A 133 -3.32 -11.76 15.47
CA TYR A 133 -3.63 -11.13 14.18
C TYR A 133 -2.62 -11.48 13.09
N ILE A 134 -1.33 -11.38 13.38
CA ILE A 134 -0.28 -11.75 12.41
C ILE A 134 -0.38 -13.23 12.06
N PRO A 135 -0.43 -14.18 13.02
CA PRO A 135 -0.60 -15.59 12.68
C PRO A 135 -1.84 -15.89 11.86
N TYR A 136 -2.94 -15.18 12.12
CA TYR A 136 -4.17 -15.36 11.35
C TYR A 136 -4.01 -14.94 9.89
N ILE A 137 -3.46 -13.75 9.64
CA ILE A 137 -3.19 -13.25 8.29
C ILE A 137 -2.26 -14.22 7.54
N GLU A 138 -1.21 -14.70 8.19
CA GLU A 138 -0.28 -15.66 7.59
C GLU A 138 -0.98 -17.01 7.29
N SER A 139 -1.91 -17.44 8.14
CA SER A 139 -2.70 -18.66 7.90
C SER A 139 -3.59 -18.57 6.65
N LEU A 140 -3.97 -17.36 6.24
CA LEU A 140 -4.70 -17.10 5.00
C LEU A 140 -3.79 -17.01 3.78
N GLY A 141 -2.49 -17.23 3.93
CA GLY A 141 -1.51 -17.14 2.85
C GLY A 141 -1.09 -15.72 2.51
N MET A 142 -1.30 -14.76 3.41
CA MET A 142 -0.91 -13.37 3.19
C MET A 142 0.35 -13.02 3.97
N THR A 143 1.14 -12.11 3.39
CA THR A 143 2.27 -11.44 4.03
C THR A 143 1.87 -10.00 4.33
N TYR A 144 2.19 -9.51 5.54
CA TYR A 144 1.91 -8.11 5.87
C TYR A 144 3.12 -7.22 5.61
N TYR A 145 2.83 -5.97 5.25
CA TYR A 145 3.82 -4.94 4.95
C TYR A 145 3.48 -3.65 5.71
N ASP A 146 4.41 -3.19 6.54
CA ASP A 146 4.42 -1.84 7.07
C ASP A 146 5.13 -0.91 6.06
N TRP A 147 5.67 0.18 6.53
CA TRP A 147 6.42 1.16 5.74
C TRP A 147 7.63 1.66 6.52
N ASN A 148 8.57 2.27 5.83
CA ASN A 148 9.72 2.92 6.45
C ASN A 148 9.92 4.37 5.99
N VAL A 149 9.06 4.87 5.11
CA VAL A 149 8.96 6.27 4.70
C VAL A 149 7.49 6.68 4.74
N SER A 150 7.17 7.75 5.45
CA SER A 150 5.82 8.30 5.48
C SER A 150 5.77 9.62 4.73
N SER A 151 4.78 9.77 3.84
CA SER A 151 4.44 11.05 3.21
C SER A 151 3.88 12.07 4.19
N GLY A 152 3.36 11.60 5.34
CA GLY A 152 2.67 12.44 6.32
C GLY A 152 1.24 12.81 5.92
N ASP A 153 0.72 12.26 4.83
CA ASP A 153 -0.58 12.63 4.27
C ASP A 153 -1.77 12.07 5.07
N GLY A 154 -1.54 11.17 6.01
CA GLY A 154 -2.57 10.71 6.95
C GLY A 154 -2.99 11.76 8.00
N SER A 155 -2.30 12.88 8.11
CA SER A 155 -2.52 13.90 9.14
C SER A 155 -3.53 14.99 8.78
N GLY A 156 -4.22 14.91 7.66
CA GLY A 156 -5.37 15.75 7.30
C GLY A 156 -5.03 17.10 6.63
N ASN A 157 -4.23 17.96 7.19
CA ASN A 157 -3.95 19.30 6.66
C ASN A 157 -2.53 19.47 6.11
N ILE A 158 -2.09 18.51 5.31
CA ILE A 158 -0.77 18.56 4.71
C ILE A 158 -0.85 19.23 3.32
N THR A 159 0.19 19.97 2.96
CA THR A 159 0.30 20.56 1.62
C THR A 159 0.99 19.61 0.65
N ARG A 160 0.73 19.78 -0.64
CA ARG A 160 1.42 19.09 -1.73
C ARG A 160 2.95 19.16 -1.56
N ASP A 161 3.49 20.32 -1.27
CA ASP A 161 4.93 20.52 -1.16
C ASP A 161 5.50 19.75 0.04
N LYS A 162 4.75 19.65 1.14
CA LYS A 162 5.16 18.90 2.32
C LYS A 162 5.11 17.38 2.07
N VAL A 163 4.10 16.90 1.37
CA VAL A 163 4.03 15.49 0.91
C VAL A 163 5.27 15.15 0.09
N TYR A 164 5.58 15.97 -0.91
CA TYR A 164 6.77 15.81 -1.73
C TYR A 164 8.06 15.77 -0.88
N GLN A 165 8.27 16.76 -0.02
CA GLN A 165 9.47 16.84 0.82
C GLN A 165 9.63 15.63 1.74
N ASN A 166 8.54 15.17 2.37
CA ASN A 166 8.58 14.04 3.27
C ASN A 166 8.99 12.75 2.52
N VAL A 167 8.45 12.52 1.35
CA VAL A 167 8.79 11.35 0.53
C VAL A 167 10.25 11.41 0.06
N ILE A 168 10.66 12.51 -0.55
CA ILE A 168 12.02 12.64 -1.09
C ILE A 168 13.08 12.57 0.03
N ASN A 169 12.88 13.27 1.14
CA ASN A 169 13.79 13.21 2.27
C ASN A 169 13.88 11.80 2.86
N GLY A 170 12.76 11.12 2.99
CA GLY A 170 12.72 9.75 3.50
C GLY A 170 13.47 8.77 2.61
N VAL A 171 13.27 8.85 1.31
CA VAL A 171 13.93 7.98 0.32
C VAL A 171 15.43 8.27 0.23
N THR A 172 15.83 9.54 0.32
CA THR A 172 17.25 9.94 0.22
C THR A 172 18.12 9.21 1.25
N ASN A 173 17.58 8.92 2.42
CA ASN A 173 18.34 8.33 3.53
C ASN A 173 18.30 6.80 3.59
N LYS A 174 17.74 6.14 2.58
CA LYS A 174 17.56 4.67 2.58
C LYS A 174 17.95 4.07 1.24
N ASP A 175 18.42 2.83 1.28
CA ASP A 175 18.68 2.04 0.07
C ASP A 175 17.40 1.38 -0.45
N VAL A 176 16.52 0.99 0.46
CA VAL A 176 15.21 0.41 0.14
C VAL A 176 14.14 1.16 0.92
N SER A 177 13.15 1.70 0.21
CA SER A 177 12.05 2.47 0.79
C SER A 177 10.71 1.83 0.45
N VAL A 178 9.87 1.67 1.47
CA VAL A 178 8.44 1.41 1.32
C VAL A 178 7.71 2.66 1.78
N VAL A 179 7.10 3.37 0.84
CA VAL A 179 6.53 4.70 1.03
C VAL A 179 5.03 4.59 1.30
N LEU A 180 4.59 5.10 2.44
CA LEU A 180 3.18 5.22 2.79
C LEU A 180 2.59 6.50 2.21
N MET A 181 1.60 6.34 1.35
CA MET A 181 0.70 7.39 0.85
C MET A 181 -0.74 6.87 0.89
N HIS A 182 -1.69 7.76 0.63
CA HIS A 182 -3.11 7.42 0.57
C HIS A 182 -3.72 7.94 -0.74
N ASP A 183 -4.65 7.17 -1.30
CA ASP A 183 -5.44 7.56 -2.48
C ASP A 183 -6.95 7.53 -2.21
N GLY A 184 -7.33 7.39 -0.96
CA GLY A 184 -8.71 7.54 -0.49
C GLY A 184 -9.20 8.99 -0.55
N SER A 185 -10.46 9.18 -0.22
CA SER A 185 -11.10 10.50 -0.21
C SER A 185 -10.34 11.52 0.65
N GLY A 186 -10.17 12.73 0.14
CA GLY A 186 -9.51 13.83 0.86
C GLY A 186 -7.99 13.90 0.68
N HIS A 187 -7.39 13.02 -0.11
CA HIS A 187 -5.95 13.01 -0.36
C HIS A 187 -5.56 13.68 -1.69
N ASP A 188 -6.25 14.77 -2.05
CA ASP A 188 -6.00 15.51 -3.29
C ASP A 188 -4.58 16.08 -3.36
N GLU A 189 -4.02 16.50 -2.23
CA GLU A 189 -2.64 17.03 -2.17
C GLU A 189 -1.60 15.95 -2.48
N THR A 190 -1.84 14.70 -2.07
CA THR A 190 -0.98 13.57 -2.42
C THR A 190 -1.00 13.30 -3.92
N VAL A 191 -2.19 13.28 -4.50
CA VAL A 191 -2.37 13.10 -5.95
C VAL A 191 -1.69 14.23 -6.72
N ALA A 192 -1.81 15.48 -6.25
CA ALA A 192 -1.15 16.64 -6.86
C ALA A 192 0.39 16.58 -6.74
N ALA A 193 0.92 15.98 -5.66
CA ALA A 193 2.36 15.84 -5.45
C ALA A 193 2.99 14.71 -6.28
N LEU A 194 2.21 13.71 -6.67
CA LEU A 194 2.71 12.47 -7.27
C LEU A 194 3.56 12.69 -8.53
N PRO A 195 3.18 13.55 -9.51
CA PRO A 195 4.03 13.80 -10.68
C PRO A 195 5.43 14.28 -10.31
N SER A 196 5.55 15.24 -9.40
CA SER A 196 6.85 15.77 -8.96
C SER A 196 7.67 14.72 -8.19
N ILE A 197 7.02 13.91 -7.37
CA ILE A 197 7.67 12.79 -6.67
C ILE A 197 8.27 11.81 -7.67
N LEU A 198 7.49 11.40 -8.66
CA LEU A 198 7.94 10.45 -9.68
C LEU A 198 9.07 11.02 -10.53
N ASP A 199 8.96 12.29 -10.94
CA ASP A 199 10.00 12.95 -11.72
C ASP A 199 11.34 12.97 -10.95
N THR A 200 11.32 13.38 -9.70
CA THR A 200 12.54 13.43 -8.86
C THR A 200 13.11 12.02 -8.61
N LEU A 201 12.29 11.05 -8.22
CA LEU A 201 12.75 9.69 -7.95
C LEU A 201 13.38 9.05 -9.18
N ILE A 202 12.79 9.23 -10.36
CA ILE A 202 13.22 8.59 -11.60
C ILE A 202 14.37 9.35 -12.24
N ASN A 203 14.18 10.65 -12.52
CA ASN A 203 15.06 11.43 -13.37
C ASN A 203 16.22 12.08 -12.62
N GLU A 204 16.06 12.44 -11.35
CA GLU A 204 17.12 13.06 -10.56
C GLU A 204 17.86 12.04 -9.69
N MET A 205 17.14 11.09 -9.08
CA MET A 205 17.72 10.13 -8.13
C MET A 205 18.00 8.75 -8.75
N ASN A 206 17.55 8.50 -9.96
CA ASN A 206 17.70 7.21 -10.66
C ASN A 206 17.23 6.00 -9.82
N CYS A 207 16.16 6.17 -9.06
CA CYS A 207 15.57 5.08 -8.28
C CYS A 207 14.90 4.05 -9.19
N LEU A 208 14.94 2.79 -8.77
CA LEU A 208 14.08 1.75 -9.34
C LEU A 208 12.77 1.70 -8.54
N ILE A 209 11.66 1.98 -9.20
CA ILE A 209 10.32 1.90 -8.59
C ILE A 209 9.66 0.61 -9.05
N VAL A 210 9.28 -0.24 -8.10
CA VAL A 210 8.69 -1.57 -8.36
C VAL A 210 7.51 -1.84 -7.42
N PRO A 211 6.55 -2.67 -7.83
CA PRO A 211 5.46 -3.10 -6.94
C PRO A 211 5.95 -4.16 -5.97
N ILE A 212 5.24 -4.31 -4.85
CA ILE A 212 5.45 -5.44 -3.92
C ILE A 212 5.06 -6.74 -4.62
N THR A 213 5.90 -7.76 -4.50
CA THR A 213 5.65 -9.12 -4.99
C THR A 213 5.96 -10.14 -3.90
N ALA A 214 5.69 -11.41 -4.15
CA ALA A 214 6.00 -12.48 -3.20
C ALA A 214 7.49 -12.59 -2.85
N SER A 215 8.38 -12.06 -3.69
CA SER A 215 9.82 -12.03 -3.45
C SER A 215 10.33 -10.75 -2.81
N THR A 216 9.45 -9.77 -2.54
CA THR A 216 9.82 -8.53 -1.86
C THR A 216 10.08 -8.82 -0.38
N MET A 217 11.26 -8.40 0.13
CA MET A 217 11.55 -8.46 1.56
C MET A 217 10.54 -7.58 2.31
N PRO A 218 9.75 -8.12 3.25
CA PRO A 218 8.77 -7.32 3.96
C PRO A 218 9.42 -6.33 4.93
N VAL A 219 8.92 -5.10 4.94
CA VAL A 219 9.19 -4.13 6.01
C VAL A 219 8.12 -4.35 7.07
N GLN A 220 8.56 -4.82 8.23
CA GLN A 220 7.71 -5.18 9.37
C GLN A 220 8.26 -4.53 10.63
N SER A 221 7.37 -3.95 11.44
CA SER A 221 7.77 -3.40 12.73
C SER A 221 8.29 -4.52 13.64
N GLN A 222 9.36 -4.21 14.35
CA GLN A 222 9.89 -5.13 15.36
C GLN A 222 9.17 -4.89 16.70
N PHE A 223 8.87 -5.95 17.39
CA PHE A 223 8.22 -5.95 18.69
C PHE A 223 9.22 -6.32 19.78
#